data_ffce693e06a8c19056e0f692b472fb7e
#
_entry.id   ffce693e06a8c19056e0f692b472fb7e
#
_cell.length_a   1.000
_cell.length_b   1.000
_cell.length_c   1.000
_cell.angle_alpha   90.00
_cell.angle_beta   90.00
_cell.angle_gamma   90.00
#
_symmetry.space_group_name_H-M   'P 1'
#
loop_
_entity.id
_entity.type
_entity.pdbx_description
1 polymer ?
#
loop_
_entity_poly.entity_id
_entity_poly.type
_entity_poly.pdbx_seq_one_letter_code
_entity_poly.pdbx_strand_id
1 'polypeptide(L)'
;QGWISSIIPFLIKTIYKDEIAFANSKVITSLYKIDITKPMPERFPNFLAFRNVSVDDANSYPLQYKKPTDLQKFALYFSDGAVVADSDVDTEVVDYATERQMPVVHYDKQASDKDNAMQLNSIILQL
;
A
#
# COMPACT_ATOMS: atom_id res chain seq x y z
N GLN A 1 5.10 -9.23 2.44
CA GLN A 1 3.90 -9.62 3.17
C GLN A 1 4.13 -9.45 4.65
N GLY A 2 3.25 -8.77 5.31
CA GLY A 2 3.36 -8.43 6.70
C GLY A 2 3.50 -6.93 6.92
N TRP A 3 3.48 -6.51 8.17
CA TRP A 3 3.48 -5.08 8.51
C TRP A 3 4.72 -4.32 8.02
N ILE A 4 5.88 -4.98 7.95
CA ILE A 4 7.13 -4.36 7.50
C ILE A 4 7.02 -3.94 6.02
N SER A 5 6.46 -4.79 5.16
CA SER A 5 6.32 -4.48 3.74
C SER A 5 5.34 -3.32 3.48
N SER A 6 4.40 -3.10 4.38
CA SER A 6 3.45 -1.97 4.28
C SER A 6 4.12 -0.59 4.43
N ILE A 7 5.34 -0.54 4.98
CA ILE A 7 6.11 0.71 5.13
C ILE A 7 6.90 1.04 3.86
N ILE A 8 7.16 0.08 2.99
CA ILE A 8 8.02 0.28 1.80
C ILE A 8 7.50 1.39 0.87
N PRO A 9 6.22 1.45 0.51
CA PRO A 9 5.69 2.54 -0.32
C PRO A 9 5.97 3.93 0.30
N PHE A 10 5.75 4.07 1.61
CA PHE A 10 6.06 5.29 2.35
C PHE A 10 7.54 5.67 2.24
N LEU A 11 8.45 4.72 2.44
CA LEU A 11 9.90 4.98 2.34
C LEU A 11 10.27 5.49 0.94
N ILE A 12 9.77 4.84 -0.10
CA ILE A 12 10.04 5.22 -1.49
C ILE A 12 9.51 6.61 -1.80
N LYS A 13 8.28 6.93 -1.38
CA LYS A 13 7.59 8.17 -1.72
C LYS A 13 7.95 9.36 -0.83
N THR A 14 8.62 9.14 0.28
CA THR A 14 8.98 10.21 1.22
C THR A 14 10.48 10.31 1.46
N ILE A 15 11.05 9.32 2.14
CA ILE A 15 12.44 9.36 2.62
C ILE A 15 13.45 9.24 1.48
N TYR A 16 13.15 8.41 0.51
CA TYR A 16 14.03 8.11 -0.63
C TYR A 16 13.54 8.70 -1.96
N LYS A 17 12.56 9.62 -1.91
CA LYS A 17 11.94 10.20 -3.13
C LYS A 17 12.93 10.88 -4.07
N ASP A 18 13.99 11.46 -3.52
CA ASP A 18 15.00 12.20 -4.27
C ASP A 18 16.21 11.34 -4.69
N GLU A 19 16.25 10.09 -4.27
CA GLU A 19 17.26 9.13 -4.72
C GLU A 19 17.02 8.77 -6.20
N ILE A 20 18.08 8.76 -7.00
CA ILE A 20 18.01 8.52 -8.45
C ILE A 20 17.25 7.22 -8.78
N ALA A 21 17.45 6.18 -7.96
CA ALA A 21 16.78 4.88 -8.14
C ALA A 21 15.26 4.94 -7.94
N PHE A 22 14.74 5.91 -7.18
CA PHE A 22 13.33 5.97 -6.75
C PHE A 22 12.58 7.22 -7.23
N ALA A 23 13.27 8.25 -7.70
CA ALA A 23 12.66 9.54 -8.05
C ALA A 23 11.46 9.44 -9.02
N ASN A 24 11.50 8.48 -9.95
CA ASN A 24 10.44 8.24 -10.92
C ASN A 24 9.73 6.88 -10.73
N SER A 25 9.93 6.23 -9.58
CA SER A 25 9.35 4.91 -9.34
C SER A 25 7.86 4.98 -9.15
N LYS A 26 7.15 4.07 -9.81
CA LYS A 26 5.75 3.78 -9.55
C LYS A 26 5.66 2.60 -8.58
N VAL A 27 4.77 2.71 -7.62
CA VAL A 27 4.60 1.71 -6.56
C VAL A 27 3.23 1.06 -6.72
N ILE A 28 3.24 -0.26 -6.90
CA ILE A 28 2.03 -1.08 -6.91
C ILE A 28 2.07 -1.97 -5.67
N THR A 29 1.04 -1.87 -4.85
CA THR A 29 0.91 -2.69 -3.64
C THR A 29 0.02 -3.88 -3.89
N SER A 30 0.53 -5.09 -3.58
CA SER A 30 -0.26 -6.31 -3.58
C SER A 30 -0.94 -6.51 -2.23
N LEU A 31 -2.25 -6.64 -2.25
CA LEU A 31 -3.10 -6.84 -1.09
C LEU A 31 -3.39 -8.31 -0.88
N TYR A 32 -3.16 -8.77 0.32
CA TYR A 32 -3.45 -10.13 0.79
C TYR A 32 -4.32 -10.07 2.03
N LYS A 33 -4.97 -11.18 2.38
CA LYS A 33 -5.64 -11.31 3.66
C LYS A 33 -4.65 -11.03 4.80
N ILE A 34 -5.10 -10.26 5.79
CA ILE A 34 -4.34 -10.03 7.01
C ILE A 34 -4.80 -11.02 8.09
N ASP A 35 -3.85 -11.80 8.59
CA ASP A 35 -4.08 -12.73 9.71
C ASP A 35 -3.71 -12.12 11.08
N ILE A 36 -3.32 -10.85 11.12
CA ILE A 36 -2.99 -10.15 12.36
C ILE A 36 -4.29 -9.71 13.04
N THR A 37 -4.52 -10.18 14.26
CA THR A 37 -5.71 -9.83 15.06
C THR A 37 -5.44 -8.76 16.12
N LYS A 38 -4.17 -8.48 16.41
CA LYS A 38 -3.78 -7.50 17.43
C LYS A 38 -3.94 -6.08 16.90
N PRO A 39 -4.39 -5.13 17.74
CA PRO A 39 -4.42 -3.73 17.37
C PRO A 39 -3.00 -3.21 17.08
N MET A 40 -2.91 -2.16 16.30
CA MET A 40 -1.63 -1.49 16.07
C MET A 40 -1.14 -0.79 17.33
N PRO A 41 0.20 -0.75 17.55
CA PRO A 41 0.76 0.01 18.66
C PRO A 41 0.40 1.50 18.55
N GLU A 42 0.00 2.13 19.65
CA GLU A 42 -0.29 3.57 19.69
C GLU A 42 0.91 4.42 19.23
N ARG A 43 2.11 3.90 19.42
CA ARG A 43 3.36 4.55 19.01
C ARG A 43 3.73 4.32 17.55
N PHE A 44 2.84 3.77 16.73
CA PHE A 44 3.15 3.49 15.33
C PHE A 44 3.67 4.73 14.58
N PRO A 45 3.10 5.94 14.70
CA PRO A 45 3.63 7.13 14.06
C PRO A 45 5.09 7.44 14.43
N ASN A 46 5.53 7.09 15.64
CA ASN A 46 6.91 7.29 16.06
C ASN A 46 7.90 6.42 15.27
N PHE A 47 7.47 5.23 14.81
CA PHE A 47 8.31 4.37 13.96
C PHE A 47 8.47 4.89 12.54
N LEU A 48 7.60 5.81 12.11
CA LEU A 48 7.68 6.45 10.80
C LEU A 48 8.63 7.65 10.80
N ALA A 49 8.94 8.19 11.98
CA ALA A 49 9.85 9.32 12.13
C ALA A 49 11.30 8.88 11.86
N PHE A 50 11.78 9.20 10.68
CA PHE A 50 13.12 8.84 10.23
C PHE A 50 13.64 9.87 9.23
N ARG A 51 14.91 10.26 9.36
CA ARG A 51 15.55 11.26 8.49
C ARG A 51 14.74 12.57 8.42
N ASN A 52 14.20 12.88 7.26
CA ASN A 52 13.45 14.11 6.95
C ASN A 52 11.95 14.04 7.29
N VAL A 53 11.48 12.96 7.91
CA VAL A 53 10.10 12.81 8.36
C VAL A 53 10.06 12.87 9.88
N SER A 54 9.31 13.83 10.42
CA SER A 54 9.07 13.96 11.86
C SER A 54 7.83 13.16 12.30
N VAL A 55 7.62 13.03 13.62
CA VAL A 55 6.40 12.47 14.18
C VAL A 55 5.18 13.31 13.79
N ASP A 56 5.34 14.63 13.75
CA ASP A 56 4.26 15.55 13.36
C ASP A 56 3.90 15.37 11.88
N ASP A 57 4.88 15.14 11.01
CA ASP A 57 4.62 14.80 9.61
C ASP A 57 3.82 13.49 9.51
N ALA A 58 4.23 12.45 10.25
CA ALA A 58 3.53 11.17 10.27
C ALA A 58 2.08 11.30 10.77
N ASN A 59 1.82 12.15 11.75
CA ASN A 59 0.49 12.44 12.27
C ASN A 59 -0.35 13.34 11.36
N SER A 60 0.26 14.05 10.42
CA SER A 60 -0.44 14.94 9.48
C SER A 60 -1.15 14.17 8.36
N TYR A 61 -0.77 12.93 8.09
CA TYR A 61 -1.43 12.12 7.08
C TYR A 61 -2.89 11.81 7.48
N PRO A 62 -3.85 11.83 6.54
CA PRO A 62 -5.25 11.53 6.82
C PRO A 62 -5.47 10.01 6.99
N LEU A 63 -4.75 9.41 7.92
CA LEU A 63 -4.70 7.97 8.17
C LEU A 63 -4.92 7.68 9.65
N GLN A 64 -5.53 6.54 9.91
CA GLN A 64 -5.62 5.97 11.25
C GLN A 64 -4.59 4.85 11.41
N TYR A 65 -4.20 4.60 12.66
CA TYR A 65 -3.21 3.59 13.01
C TYR A 65 -3.73 2.75 14.18
N LYS A 66 -4.95 2.22 14.05
CA LYS A 66 -5.66 1.52 15.13
C LYS A 66 -5.76 0.02 14.91
N LYS A 67 -6.05 -0.40 13.71
CA LYS A 67 -6.31 -1.80 13.36
C LYS A 67 -5.42 -2.27 12.21
N PRO A 68 -5.26 -3.59 12.03
CA PRO A 68 -4.35 -4.13 11.01
C PRO A 68 -4.65 -3.68 9.58
N THR A 69 -5.92 -3.49 9.23
CA THR A 69 -6.32 -2.97 7.90
C THR A 69 -5.83 -1.54 7.65
N ASP A 70 -5.57 -0.76 8.70
CA ASP A 70 -4.99 0.58 8.58
C ASP A 70 -3.55 0.53 8.02
N LEU A 71 -2.82 -0.56 8.23
CA LEU A 71 -1.50 -0.78 7.61
C LEU A 71 -1.61 -0.93 6.09
N GLN A 72 -2.62 -1.64 5.61
CA GLN A 72 -2.84 -1.76 4.16
C GLN A 72 -3.28 -0.43 3.56
N LYS A 73 -4.15 0.31 4.24
CA LYS A 73 -4.52 1.67 3.83
C LYS A 73 -3.32 2.61 3.83
N PHE A 74 -2.43 2.47 4.81
CA PHE A 74 -1.17 3.22 4.85
C PHE A 74 -0.28 2.91 3.63
N ALA A 75 -0.10 1.64 3.28
CA ALA A 75 0.64 1.26 2.08
C ALA A 75 -0.01 1.82 0.81
N LEU A 76 -1.33 1.73 0.69
CA LEU A 76 -2.08 2.26 -0.44
C LEU A 76 -1.98 3.78 -0.55
N TYR A 77 -1.93 4.49 0.57
CA TYR A 77 -1.82 5.95 0.56
C TYR A 77 -0.57 6.43 -0.19
N PHE A 78 0.52 5.68 -0.11
CA PHE A 78 1.80 5.97 -0.77
C PHE A 78 2.00 5.16 -2.06
N SER A 79 0.97 4.49 -2.56
CA SER A 79 1.04 3.69 -3.79
C SER A 79 0.37 4.39 -4.96
N ASP A 80 0.78 4.03 -6.16
CA ASP A 80 0.21 4.51 -7.42
C ASP A 80 -0.86 3.55 -7.97
N GLY A 81 -0.85 2.29 -7.54
CA GLY A 81 -1.81 1.27 -7.94
C GLY A 81 -1.85 0.11 -6.96
N ALA A 82 -2.83 -0.77 -7.11
CA ALA A 82 -3.01 -1.93 -6.25
C ALA A 82 -3.39 -3.19 -7.03
N VAL A 83 -2.95 -4.33 -6.51
CA VAL A 83 -3.38 -5.65 -6.94
C VAL A 83 -4.05 -6.35 -5.76
N VAL A 84 -5.30 -6.72 -5.89
CA VAL A 84 -5.99 -7.58 -4.94
C VAL A 84 -5.59 -9.02 -5.26
N ALA A 85 -4.66 -9.56 -4.49
CA ALA A 85 -4.04 -10.86 -4.75
C ALA A 85 -4.74 -12.02 -4.02
N ASP A 86 -5.68 -11.72 -3.14
CA ASP A 86 -6.46 -12.69 -2.40
C ASP A 86 -7.93 -12.28 -2.38
N SER A 87 -8.85 -13.26 -2.54
CA SER A 87 -10.29 -13.04 -2.47
C SER A 87 -10.77 -12.59 -1.08
N ASP A 88 -9.98 -12.89 -0.06
CA ASP A 88 -10.32 -12.63 1.35
C ASP A 88 -9.73 -11.30 1.88
N VAL A 89 -9.26 -10.43 0.99
CA VAL A 89 -8.88 -9.06 1.38
C VAL A 89 -10.10 -8.34 1.92
N ASP A 90 -9.93 -7.64 3.02
CA ASP A 90 -11.00 -6.88 3.66
C ASP A 90 -11.57 -5.83 2.69
N THR A 91 -12.90 -5.80 2.56
CA THR A 91 -13.60 -4.90 1.64
C THR A 91 -13.31 -3.44 1.93
N GLU A 92 -13.13 -3.05 3.19
CA GLU A 92 -12.82 -1.66 3.55
C GLU A 92 -11.48 -1.18 2.96
N VAL A 93 -10.54 -2.10 2.70
CA VAL A 93 -9.25 -1.77 2.09
C VAL A 93 -9.41 -1.57 0.58
N VAL A 94 -10.21 -2.41 -0.06
CA VAL A 94 -10.53 -2.30 -1.49
C VAL A 94 -11.34 -1.02 -1.75
N ASP A 95 -12.33 -0.74 -0.89
CA ASP A 95 -13.14 0.48 -0.97
C ASP A 95 -12.25 1.73 -0.83
N TYR A 96 -11.31 1.72 0.10
CA TYR A 96 -10.35 2.81 0.28
C TYR A 96 -9.54 3.08 -1.00
N ALA A 97 -9.06 2.05 -1.69
CA ALA A 97 -8.35 2.21 -2.96
C ALA A 97 -9.27 2.78 -4.05
N THR A 98 -10.52 2.34 -4.10
CA THR A 98 -11.53 2.80 -5.06
C THR A 98 -11.91 4.26 -4.83
N GLU A 99 -12.14 4.67 -3.59
CA GLU A 99 -12.44 6.06 -3.21
C GLU A 99 -11.31 7.02 -3.60
N ARG A 100 -10.07 6.54 -3.57
CA ARG A 100 -8.90 7.30 -4.04
C ARG A 100 -8.72 7.30 -5.55
N GLN A 101 -9.64 6.68 -6.30
CA GLN A 101 -9.57 6.53 -7.76
C GLN A 101 -8.26 5.84 -8.21
N MET A 102 -7.72 4.98 -7.36
CA MET A 102 -6.50 4.24 -7.64
C MET A 102 -6.78 3.13 -8.66
N PRO A 103 -5.91 2.91 -9.65
CA PRO A 103 -6.00 1.72 -10.50
C PRO A 103 -5.87 0.45 -9.66
N VAL A 104 -6.89 -0.42 -9.71
CA VAL A 104 -6.94 -1.69 -8.97
C VAL A 104 -7.19 -2.83 -9.94
N VAL A 105 -6.41 -3.91 -9.80
CA VAL A 105 -6.62 -5.18 -10.51
C VAL A 105 -6.84 -6.29 -9.50
N HIS A 106 -7.74 -7.20 -9.83
CA HIS A 106 -7.96 -8.42 -9.07
C HIS A 106 -7.20 -9.57 -9.74
N TYR A 107 -6.28 -10.19 -9.00
CA TYR A 107 -5.61 -11.40 -9.45
C TYR A 107 -6.60 -12.57 -9.41
N ASP A 108 -6.77 -13.23 -10.54
CA ASP A 108 -7.63 -14.40 -10.65
C ASP A 108 -6.79 -15.69 -10.63
N LYS A 109 -6.92 -16.46 -9.56
CA LYS A 109 -6.21 -17.75 -9.40
C LYS A 109 -6.64 -18.80 -10.44
N GLN A 110 -7.81 -18.63 -11.08
CA GLN A 110 -8.32 -19.53 -12.10
C GLN A 110 -7.95 -19.11 -13.52
N ALA A 111 -7.54 -17.85 -13.70
CA ALA A 111 -7.06 -17.35 -14.98
C ALA A 111 -5.63 -17.83 -15.27
N SER A 112 -5.25 -17.80 -16.54
CA SER A 112 -3.88 -18.09 -16.93
C SER A 112 -2.90 -17.01 -16.43
N ASP A 113 -1.64 -17.37 -16.24
CA ASP A 113 -0.59 -16.39 -15.90
C ASP A 113 -0.50 -15.27 -16.94
N LYS A 114 -0.77 -15.59 -18.21
CA LYS A 114 -0.81 -14.61 -19.29
C LYS A 114 -1.93 -13.58 -19.09
N ASP A 115 -3.13 -14.02 -18.72
CA ASP A 115 -4.26 -13.12 -18.51
C ASP A 115 -4.04 -12.22 -17.30
N ASN A 116 -3.51 -12.78 -16.20
CA ASN A 116 -3.12 -12.01 -15.03
C ASN A 116 -2.02 -10.99 -15.34
N ALA A 117 -1.03 -11.36 -16.15
CA ALA A 117 0.03 -10.47 -16.59
C ALA A 117 -0.51 -9.34 -17.48
N MET A 118 -1.49 -9.62 -18.35
CA MET A 118 -2.15 -8.60 -19.17
C MET A 118 -2.91 -7.59 -18.31
N GLN A 119 -3.62 -8.06 -17.28
CA GLN A 119 -4.32 -7.20 -16.33
C GLN A 119 -3.34 -6.30 -15.56
N LEU A 120 -2.23 -6.86 -15.08
CA LEU A 120 -1.19 -6.09 -14.41
C LEU A 120 -0.58 -5.02 -15.34
N ASN A 121 -0.30 -5.38 -16.59
CA ASN A 121 0.20 -4.44 -17.59
C ASN A 121 -0.79 -3.30 -17.84
N SER A 122 -2.10 -3.55 -17.79
CA SER A 122 -3.12 -2.52 -17.94
C SER A 122 -3.04 -1.44 -16.86
N ILE A 123 -2.71 -1.83 -15.62
CA ILE A 123 -2.44 -0.87 -14.55
C ILE A 123 -1.16 -0.08 -14.85
N ILE A 124 -0.08 -0.76 -15.18
CA ILE A 124 1.22 -0.12 -15.42
C ILE A 124 1.09 0.98 -16.47
N LEU A 125 0.31 0.75 -17.52
CA LEU A 125 0.07 1.73 -18.59
C LEU A 125 -0.76 2.94 -18.12
N GLN A 126 -1.49 2.85 -17.02
CA GLN A 126 -2.27 3.95 -16.44
C GLN A 126 -1.44 4.82 -15.47
N LEU A 127 -0.30 4.33 -15.04
CA LEU A 127 0.57 5.02 -14.08
C LEU A 127 1.51 5.99 -14.78
#